data_43b72f0e7b8c7f9f271511317e365066
#
_entry.id   43b72f0e7b8c7f9f271511317e365066
#
_cell.length_a   1.000
_cell.length_b   1.000
_cell.length_c   1.000
_cell.angle_alpha   90.00
_cell.angle_beta   90.00
_cell.angle_gamma   90.00
#
_symmetry.space_group_name_H-M   'P 1'
#
loop_
_entity.id
_entity.type
_entity.pdbx_description
1 polymer ?
#
loop_
_entity_poly.entity_id
_entity_poly.type
_entity_poly.pdbx_seq_one_letter_code
_entity_poly.pdbx_strand_id
1 'polypeptide(L)'
;ALLKDEALVEKLLKALTEAVDVPVTLKYRLGWDAEHINALNIAAIAQEAGIKMLVLHGRTREQGFKGEVDYQRIAEVKASVDIPVIANGDIDSVEKAEAVLAQTGADGIMIGRAAIGNPWIFSQINDKLSGRIPQAPSKSQLIETIGEHLQLHFSFYEKEKGLKTIRKHLSGYFKRLDLCPTLLTDLYSVTDPIQLEKNVERLLQDNLD
;
A
#
# COMPACT_ATOMS: atom_id res chain seq x y z
N ALA A 1 5.89 6.63 -21.78
CA ALA A 1 6.24 6.34 -20.40
C ALA A 1 7.43 5.38 -20.37
N LEU A 2 8.22 5.39 -19.29
CA LEU A 2 9.49 4.66 -19.18
C LEU A 2 9.40 3.18 -19.57
N LEU A 3 8.34 2.46 -19.19
CA LEU A 3 8.17 1.04 -19.54
C LEU A 3 8.10 0.74 -21.06
N LYS A 4 8.03 1.75 -21.92
CA LYS A 4 8.09 1.59 -23.40
C LYS A 4 9.50 1.70 -23.96
N ASP A 5 10.48 2.04 -23.13
CA ASP A 5 11.87 2.27 -23.52
C ASP A 5 12.81 1.61 -22.53
N GLU A 6 13.10 0.33 -22.76
CA GLU A 6 13.94 -0.49 -21.89
C GLU A 6 15.38 0.03 -21.82
N ALA A 7 15.91 0.55 -22.93
CA ALA A 7 17.25 1.13 -22.97
C ALA A 7 17.35 2.40 -22.09
N LEU A 8 16.31 3.21 -22.07
CA LEU A 8 16.25 4.36 -21.16
C LEU A 8 16.13 3.92 -19.70
N VAL A 9 15.34 2.87 -19.42
CA VAL A 9 15.23 2.30 -18.07
C VAL A 9 16.61 1.81 -17.60
N GLU A 10 17.33 1.05 -18.41
CA GLU A 10 18.68 0.58 -18.09
C GLU A 10 19.62 1.73 -17.74
N LYS A 11 19.67 2.74 -18.59
CA LYS A 11 20.51 3.93 -18.39
C LYS A 11 20.19 4.67 -17.10
N LEU A 12 18.90 4.82 -16.77
CA LEU A 12 18.44 5.48 -15.55
C LEU A 12 18.80 4.66 -14.31
N LEU A 13 18.59 3.33 -14.33
CA LEU A 13 18.90 2.49 -13.18
C LEU A 13 20.40 2.44 -12.90
N LYS A 14 21.24 2.31 -13.92
CA LYS A 14 22.71 2.39 -13.78
C LYS A 14 23.15 3.72 -13.20
N ALA A 15 22.65 4.83 -13.75
CA ALA A 15 23.00 6.15 -13.24
C ALA A 15 22.59 6.35 -11.76
N LEU A 16 21.44 5.78 -11.34
CA LEU A 16 21.00 5.86 -9.94
C LEU A 16 21.88 5.00 -9.01
N THR A 17 22.18 3.78 -9.39
CA THR A 17 23.00 2.87 -8.56
C THR A 17 24.45 3.32 -8.45
N GLU A 18 25.00 3.98 -9.47
CA GLU A 18 26.33 4.57 -9.46
C GLU A 18 26.43 5.90 -8.67
N ALA A 19 25.29 6.61 -8.52
CA ALA A 19 25.26 7.92 -7.86
C ALA A 19 25.17 7.86 -6.33
N VAL A 20 24.85 6.70 -5.74
CA VAL A 20 24.60 6.57 -4.30
C VAL A 20 25.20 5.29 -3.72
N ASP A 21 25.64 5.36 -2.45
CA ASP A 21 26.18 4.21 -1.71
C ASP A 21 25.09 3.42 -0.94
N VAL A 22 23.84 3.85 -1.01
CA VAL A 22 22.70 3.16 -0.35
C VAL A 22 22.02 2.19 -1.30
N PRO A 23 21.36 1.13 -0.79
CA PRO A 23 20.61 0.19 -1.64
C PRO A 23 19.51 0.90 -2.44
N VAL A 24 19.53 0.72 -3.77
CA VAL A 24 18.48 1.21 -4.68
C VAL A 24 17.49 0.10 -4.95
N THR A 25 16.21 0.39 -4.89
CA THR A 25 15.10 -0.54 -5.17
C THR A 25 14.24 -0.03 -6.32
N LEU A 26 13.61 -0.95 -7.06
CA LEU A 26 12.74 -0.59 -8.17
C LEU A 26 11.31 -1.03 -7.92
N LYS A 27 10.35 -0.08 -7.98
CA LYS A 27 8.93 -0.40 -8.06
C LYS A 27 8.41 -0.17 -9.48
N TYR A 28 7.76 -1.20 -10.07
CA TYR A 28 7.28 -1.14 -11.44
C TYR A 28 6.01 -1.97 -11.66
N ARG A 29 5.51 -1.99 -12.88
CA ARG A 29 4.31 -2.72 -13.31
C ARG A 29 4.66 -3.74 -14.39
N LEU A 30 3.72 -4.61 -14.76
CA LEU A 30 3.91 -5.67 -15.76
C LEU A 30 4.34 -5.15 -17.14
N GLY A 31 3.96 -3.94 -17.46
CA GLY A 31 4.22 -3.29 -18.74
C GLY A 31 3.33 -2.06 -18.91
N TRP A 32 3.29 -1.53 -20.12
CA TRP A 32 2.44 -0.39 -20.47
C TRP A 32 0.96 -0.80 -20.60
N ASP A 33 0.68 -1.78 -21.46
CA ASP A 33 -0.62 -2.35 -21.77
C ASP A 33 -0.52 -3.87 -21.99
N ALA A 34 -1.59 -4.52 -22.43
CA ALA A 34 -1.63 -5.96 -22.60
C ALA A 34 -0.71 -6.47 -23.74
N GLU A 35 -0.42 -5.64 -24.74
CA GLU A 35 0.43 -5.98 -25.88
C GLU A 35 1.92 -5.70 -25.60
N HIS A 36 2.20 -4.86 -24.59
CA HIS A 36 3.54 -4.43 -24.21
C HIS A 36 3.84 -4.79 -22.75
N ILE A 37 3.80 -6.11 -22.47
CA ILE A 37 4.20 -6.68 -21.19
C ILE A 37 5.69 -7.03 -21.26
N ASN A 38 6.51 -6.42 -20.39
CA ASN A 38 7.95 -6.59 -20.39
C ASN A 38 8.56 -6.71 -18.98
N ALA A 39 7.75 -7.17 -18.01
CA ALA A 39 8.18 -7.26 -16.62
C ALA A 39 9.44 -8.10 -16.42
N LEU A 40 9.61 -9.21 -17.18
CA LEU A 40 10.79 -10.08 -17.11
C LEU A 40 12.05 -9.35 -17.60
N ASN A 41 11.96 -8.65 -18.74
CA ASN A 41 13.11 -7.91 -19.26
C ASN A 41 13.52 -6.78 -18.31
N ILE A 42 12.55 -6.04 -17.76
CA ILE A 42 12.83 -4.98 -16.77
C ILE A 42 13.46 -5.55 -15.50
N ALA A 43 13.05 -6.75 -15.06
CA ALA A 43 13.64 -7.40 -13.91
C ALA A 43 15.12 -7.76 -14.12
N ALA A 44 15.43 -8.34 -15.28
CA ALA A 44 16.81 -8.67 -15.67
C ALA A 44 17.68 -7.40 -15.75
N ILE A 45 17.23 -6.38 -16.46
CA ILE A 45 17.90 -5.07 -16.57
C ILE A 45 18.15 -4.47 -15.18
N ALA A 46 17.15 -4.52 -14.29
CA ALA A 46 17.27 -3.99 -12.94
C ALA A 46 18.32 -4.74 -12.10
N GLN A 47 18.35 -6.07 -12.14
CA GLN A 47 19.34 -6.88 -11.46
C GLN A 47 20.76 -6.58 -11.98
N GLU A 48 20.95 -6.53 -13.30
CA GLU A 48 22.23 -6.19 -13.93
C GLU A 48 22.69 -4.77 -13.61
N ALA A 49 21.76 -3.82 -13.49
CA ALA A 49 22.04 -2.45 -13.07
C ALA A 49 22.35 -2.30 -11.58
N GLY A 50 22.32 -3.38 -10.78
CA GLY A 50 22.68 -3.36 -9.36
C GLY A 50 21.52 -3.01 -8.41
N ILE A 51 20.27 -3.04 -8.87
CA ILE A 51 19.08 -2.91 -8.01
C ILE A 51 19.07 -4.06 -6.97
N LYS A 52 18.68 -3.74 -5.74
CA LYS A 52 18.73 -4.66 -4.61
C LYS A 52 17.41 -5.33 -4.27
N MET A 53 16.30 -4.83 -4.76
CA MET A 53 14.97 -5.39 -4.54
C MET A 53 13.98 -4.88 -5.59
N LEU A 54 13.08 -5.74 -6.03
CA LEU A 54 11.99 -5.40 -6.93
C LEU A 54 10.66 -5.36 -6.18
N VAL A 55 9.80 -4.40 -6.51
CA VAL A 55 8.40 -4.39 -6.12
C VAL A 55 7.56 -4.41 -7.39
N LEU A 56 6.87 -5.51 -7.66
CA LEU A 56 6.10 -5.68 -8.88
C LEU A 56 4.60 -5.61 -8.62
N HIS A 57 3.94 -4.63 -9.26
CA HIS A 57 2.48 -4.58 -9.28
C HIS A 57 1.96 -5.43 -10.44
N GLY A 58 1.18 -6.47 -10.13
CA GLY A 58 0.67 -7.45 -11.10
C GLY A 58 -0.42 -6.90 -12.05
N ARG A 59 -0.29 -5.64 -12.49
CA ARG A 59 -1.13 -4.97 -13.48
C ARG A 59 -0.28 -4.11 -14.41
N THR A 60 -0.77 -3.89 -15.62
CA THR A 60 -0.17 -2.93 -16.55
C THR A 60 -0.45 -1.48 -16.14
N ARG A 61 0.25 -0.52 -16.78
CA ARG A 61 0.00 0.91 -16.55
C ARG A 61 -1.40 1.31 -17.02
N GLU A 62 -1.87 0.75 -18.12
CA GLU A 62 -3.19 1.03 -18.69
C GLU A 62 -4.33 0.54 -17.80
N GLN A 63 -4.22 -0.67 -17.25
CA GLN A 63 -5.21 -1.22 -16.31
C GLN A 63 -5.42 -0.31 -15.08
N GLY A 64 -4.39 0.43 -14.66
CA GLY A 64 -4.47 1.29 -13.49
C GLY A 64 -4.77 0.47 -12.22
N PHE A 65 -6.03 0.46 -11.80
CA PHE A 65 -6.54 -0.32 -10.66
C PHE A 65 -7.74 -1.21 -11.03
N LYS A 66 -8.01 -1.37 -12.34
CA LYS A 66 -9.11 -2.18 -12.87
C LYS A 66 -8.64 -3.57 -13.26
N GLY A 67 -9.58 -4.51 -13.35
CA GLY A 67 -9.29 -5.90 -13.70
C GLY A 67 -8.59 -6.67 -12.58
N GLU A 68 -8.22 -7.89 -12.83
CA GLU A 68 -7.54 -8.77 -11.88
C GLU A 68 -6.03 -8.52 -11.84
N VAL A 69 -5.41 -8.86 -10.71
CA VAL A 69 -3.96 -8.86 -10.55
C VAL A 69 -3.40 -10.18 -11.08
N ASP A 70 -2.44 -10.11 -11.99
CA ASP A 70 -1.76 -11.27 -12.53
C ASP A 70 -0.59 -11.68 -11.61
N TYR A 71 -0.90 -12.53 -10.64
CA TYR A 71 0.10 -13.08 -9.73
C TYR A 71 1.01 -14.11 -10.40
N GLN A 72 0.56 -14.76 -11.48
CA GLN A 72 1.38 -15.70 -12.23
C GLN A 72 2.61 -14.99 -12.82
N ARG A 73 2.43 -13.81 -13.37
CA ARG A 73 3.54 -13.01 -13.87
C ARG A 73 4.50 -12.54 -12.77
N ILE A 74 4.00 -12.32 -11.56
CA ILE A 74 4.87 -12.04 -10.41
C ILE A 74 5.72 -13.27 -10.09
N ALA A 75 5.13 -14.48 -10.10
CA ALA A 75 5.86 -15.75 -9.91
C ALA A 75 6.94 -15.96 -10.97
N GLU A 76 6.63 -15.68 -12.25
CA GLU A 76 7.59 -15.78 -13.36
C GLU A 76 8.78 -14.85 -13.14
N VAL A 77 8.55 -13.60 -12.73
CA VAL A 77 9.62 -12.66 -12.42
C VAL A 77 10.43 -13.14 -11.21
N LYS A 78 9.78 -13.62 -10.13
CA LYS A 78 10.49 -14.16 -8.97
C LYS A 78 11.39 -15.33 -9.34
N ALA A 79 10.98 -16.18 -10.24
CA ALA A 79 11.76 -17.32 -10.71
C ALA A 79 12.94 -16.91 -11.63
N SER A 80 12.94 -15.68 -12.18
CA SER A 80 13.93 -15.22 -13.16
C SER A 80 15.08 -14.38 -12.59
N VAL A 81 15.00 -13.99 -11.30
CA VAL A 81 16.00 -13.13 -10.65
C VAL A 81 16.41 -13.67 -9.29
N ASP A 82 17.63 -13.34 -8.86
CA ASP A 82 18.19 -13.73 -7.56
C ASP A 82 17.88 -12.71 -6.45
N ILE A 83 17.56 -11.46 -6.84
CA ILE A 83 17.23 -10.39 -5.88
C ILE A 83 15.82 -10.55 -5.33
N PRO A 84 15.53 -10.04 -4.12
CA PRO A 84 14.21 -10.10 -3.52
C PRO A 84 13.14 -9.47 -4.40
N VAL A 85 11.98 -10.16 -4.51
CA VAL A 85 10.79 -9.69 -5.23
C VAL A 85 9.63 -9.55 -4.25
N ILE A 86 9.02 -8.37 -4.22
CA ILE A 86 7.87 -8.02 -3.38
C ILE A 86 6.62 -7.98 -4.26
N ALA A 87 5.64 -8.81 -3.95
CA ALA A 87 4.35 -8.85 -4.66
C ALA A 87 3.45 -7.68 -4.23
N ASN A 88 2.85 -7.00 -5.22
CA ASN A 88 1.93 -5.89 -5.00
C ASN A 88 0.69 -6.00 -5.87
N GLY A 89 -0.46 -5.67 -5.32
CA GLY A 89 -1.76 -5.59 -5.99
C GLY A 89 -2.86 -6.29 -5.20
N ASP A 90 -3.90 -5.57 -4.82
CA ASP A 90 -5.14 -6.04 -4.18
C ASP A 90 -4.96 -7.06 -3.03
N ILE A 91 -3.94 -6.86 -2.22
CA ILE A 91 -3.71 -7.60 -0.99
C ILE A 91 -4.41 -6.82 0.12
N ASP A 92 -5.55 -7.32 0.57
CA ASP A 92 -6.50 -6.61 1.44
C ASP A 92 -6.91 -7.38 2.70
N SER A 93 -6.43 -8.63 2.84
CA SER A 93 -6.66 -9.48 4.01
C SER A 93 -5.45 -10.35 4.33
N VAL A 94 -5.49 -10.99 5.50
CA VAL A 94 -4.48 -11.96 5.93
C VAL A 94 -4.48 -13.18 5.00
N GLU A 95 -5.64 -13.71 4.68
CA GLU A 95 -5.82 -14.88 3.80
C GLU A 95 -5.30 -14.59 2.38
N LYS A 96 -5.57 -13.37 1.88
CA LYS A 96 -5.07 -12.95 0.57
C LYS A 96 -3.54 -12.82 0.57
N ALA A 97 -2.96 -12.32 1.66
CA ALA A 97 -1.52 -12.23 1.81
C ALA A 97 -0.84 -13.61 1.77
N GLU A 98 -1.37 -14.59 2.52
CA GLU A 98 -0.89 -15.97 2.50
C GLU A 98 -1.01 -16.59 1.10
N ALA A 99 -2.18 -16.46 0.47
CA ALA A 99 -2.42 -17.00 -0.88
C ALA A 99 -1.46 -16.40 -1.92
N VAL A 100 -1.22 -15.09 -1.88
CA VAL A 100 -0.31 -14.42 -2.79
C VAL A 100 1.13 -14.88 -2.59
N LEU A 101 1.62 -14.98 -1.34
CA LEU A 101 2.96 -15.49 -1.06
C LEU A 101 3.13 -16.93 -1.53
N ALA A 102 2.13 -17.79 -1.25
CA ALA A 102 2.15 -19.19 -1.68
C ALA A 102 2.12 -19.34 -3.21
N GLN A 103 1.33 -18.53 -3.90
CA GLN A 103 1.21 -18.57 -5.36
C GLN A 103 2.42 -18.02 -6.08
N THR A 104 3.02 -16.92 -5.55
CA THR A 104 4.07 -16.19 -6.26
C THR A 104 5.47 -16.62 -5.86
N GLY A 105 5.65 -17.21 -4.69
CA GLY A 105 6.97 -17.44 -4.10
C GLY A 105 7.73 -16.14 -3.79
N ALA A 106 7.05 -14.99 -3.78
CA ALA A 106 7.66 -13.69 -3.50
C ALA A 106 8.24 -13.64 -2.07
N ASP A 107 9.30 -12.86 -1.89
CA ASP A 107 9.99 -12.71 -0.60
C ASP A 107 9.22 -11.83 0.39
N GLY A 108 8.19 -11.13 -0.09
CA GLY A 108 7.32 -10.30 0.72
C GLY A 108 6.18 -9.71 -0.08
N ILE A 109 5.40 -8.87 0.58
CA ILE A 109 4.24 -8.21 -0.02
C ILE A 109 4.26 -6.70 0.25
N MET A 110 3.67 -5.94 -0.68
CA MET A 110 3.42 -4.51 -0.48
C MET A 110 1.92 -4.25 -0.49
N ILE A 111 1.42 -3.63 0.57
CA ILE A 111 0.02 -3.26 0.73
C ILE A 111 -0.14 -1.77 0.42
N GLY A 112 -1.18 -1.44 -0.35
CA GLY A 112 -1.53 -0.06 -0.67
C GLY A 112 -2.84 0.37 -0.03
N ARG A 113 -3.90 0.41 -0.82
CA ARG A 113 -5.21 0.93 -0.44
C ARG A 113 -5.84 0.28 0.78
N ALA A 114 -5.58 -1.01 1.00
CA ALA A 114 -6.12 -1.76 2.13
C ALA A 114 -5.62 -1.29 3.50
N ALA A 115 -4.49 -0.57 3.55
CA ALA A 115 -3.99 0.04 4.78
C ALA A 115 -4.72 1.35 5.15
N ILE A 116 -5.50 1.94 4.22
CA ILE A 116 -6.27 3.16 4.50
C ILE A 116 -7.40 2.83 5.46
N GLY A 117 -7.35 3.39 6.68
CA GLY A 117 -8.28 3.05 7.76
C GLY A 117 -8.09 1.65 8.35
N ASN A 118 -6.98 0.99 8.04
CA ASN A 118 -6.62 -0.32 8.58
C ASN A 118 -5.11 -0.48 8.75
N PRO A 119 -4.46 0.27 9.63
CA PRO A 119 -3.03 0.11 9.85
C PRO A 119 -2.67 -1.24 10.48
N TRP A 120 -3.61 -1.89 11.15
CA TRP A 120 -3.42 -3.19 11.83
C TRP A 120 -3.24 -4.35 10.85
N ILE A 121 -3.55 -4.19 9.57
CA ILE A 121 -3.38 -5.25 8.55
C ILE A 121 -1.93 -5.78 8.53
N PHE A 122 -0.95 -4.92 8.77
CA PHE A 122 0.46 -5.31 8.78
C PHE A 122 0.81 -6.22 9.97
N SER A 123 0.38 -5.86 11.18
CA SER A 123 0.60 -6.69 12.36
C SER A 123 -0.16 -8.02 12.25
N GLN A 124 -1.39 -8.00 11.78
CA GLN A 124 -2.21 -9.20 11.60
C GLN A 124 -1.58 -10.18 10.60
N ILE A 125 -1.07 -9.69 9.48
CA ILE A 125 -0.36 -10.52 8.50
C ILE A 125 0.94 -11.07 9.10
N ASN A 126 1.73 -10.24 9.79
CA ASN A 126 2.96 -10.69 10.44
C ASN A 126 2.70 -11.74 11.53
N ASP A 127 1.63 -11.59 12.31
CA ASP A 127 1.23 -12.59 13.29
C ASP A 127 0.93 -13.93 12.61
N LYS A 128 0.11 -13.92 11.58
CA LYS A 128 -0.25 -15.11 10.84
C LYS A 128 0.96 -15.80 10.21
N LEU A 129 1.81 -15.05 9.53
CA LEU A 129 3.03 -15.59 8.90
C LEU A 129 4.04 -16.13 9.94
N SER A 130 3.97 -15.64 11.17
CA SER A 130 4.77 -16.12 12.31
C SER A 130 4.11 -17.26 13.09
N GLY A 131 2.97 -17.81 12.63
CA GLY A 131 2.23 -18.87 13.31
C GLY A 131 1.43 -18.39 14.54
N ARG A 132 1.28 -17.08 14.74
CA ARG A 132 0.45 -16.50 15.80
C ARG A 132 -0.98 -16.27 15.30
N ILE A 133 -1.92 -16.14 16.22
CA ILE A 133 -3.31 -15.81 15.91
C ILE A 133 -3.42 -14.29 15.72
N PRO A 134 -3.81 -13.80 14.54
CA PRO A 134 -4.03 -12.38 14.30
C PRO A 134 -5.08 -11.81 15.25
N GLN A 135 -4.77 -10.71 15.91
CA GLN A 135 -5.69 -10.05 16.84
C GLN A 135 -6.32 -8.82 16.18
N ALA A 136 -7.63 -8.66 16.39
CA ALA A 136 -8.29 -7.39 16.08
C ALA A 136 -7.90 -6.35 17.14
N PRO A 137 -7.78 -5.06 16.75
CA PRO A 137 -7.53 -4.02 17.73
C PRO A 137 -8.72 -3.89 18.69
N SER A 138 -8.42 -3.61 19.97
CA SER A 138 -9.45 -3.26 20.95
C SER A 138 -10.05 -1.88 20.65
N LYS A 139 -11.21 -1.57 21.26
CA LYS A 139 -11.85 -0.26 21.18
C LYS A 139 -10.88 0.87 21.55
N SER A 140 -10.17 0.74 22.66
CA SER A 140 -9.21 1.76 23.09
C SER A 140 -8.07 1.95 22.09
N GLN A 141 -7.51 0.87 21.55
CA GLN A 141 -6.49 0.95 20.49
C GLN A 141 -7.00 1.62 19.20
N LEU A 142 -8.27 1.37 18.84
CA LEU A 142 -8.88 2.04 17.69
C LEU A 142 -8.96 3.55 17.92
N ILE A 143 -9.50 4.00 19.05
CA ILE A 143 -9.64 5.41 19.40
C ILE A 143 -8.28 6.10 19.47
N GLU A 144 -7.32 5.50 20.16
CA GLU A 144 -5.96 6.00 20.31
C GLU A 144 -5.28 6.16 18.93
N THR A 145 -5.28 5.10 18.10
CA THR A 145 -4.64 5.13 16.77
C THR A 145 -5.27 6.17 15.84
N ILE A 146 -6.60 6.32 15.86
CA ILE A 146 -7.28 7.32 15.04
C ILE A 146 -6.94 8.73 15.54
N GLY A 147 -6.91 8.94 16.87
CA GLY A 147 -6.51 10.20 17.48
C GLY A 147 -5.08 10.59 17.13
N GLU A 148 -4.12 9.68 17.31
CA GLU A 148 -2.72 9.90 16.92
C GLU A 148 -2.58 10.21 15.42
N HIS A 149 -3.30 9.48 14.56
CA HIS A 149 -3.28 9.74 13.13
C HIS A 149 -3.78 11.14 12.80
N LEU A 150 -4.84 11.61 13.43
CA LEU A 150 -5.35 12.97 13.24
C LEU A 150 -4.32 14.01 13.67
N GLN A 151 -3.74 13.87 14.86
CA GLN A 151 -2.72 14.78 15.39
C GLN A 151 -1.48 14.85 14.48
N LEU A 152 -0.92 13.69 14.07
CA LEU A 152 0.20 13.63 13.14
C LEU A 152 -0.14 14.23 11.78
N HIS A 153 -1.34 13.97 11.27
CA HIS A 153 -1.81 14.52 10.00
C HIS A 153 -1.88 16.04 10.01
N PHE A 154 -2.45 16.62 11.06
CA PHE A 154 -2.55 18.08 11.18
C PHE A 154 -1.25 18.76 11.62
N SER A 155 -0.31 18.03 12.21
CA SER A 155 1.03 18.56 12.45
C SER A 155 1.85 18.69 11.15
N PHE A 156 1.55 17.85 10.15
CA PHE A 156 2.27 17.81 8.88
C PHE A 156 1.64 18.67 7.78
N TYR A 157 0.30 18.69 7.69
CA TYR A 157 -0.42 19.44 6.66
C TYR A 157 -0.98 20.75 7.19
N GLU A 158 -0.91 21.80 6.37
CA GLU A 158 -1.66 23.04 6.63
C GLU A 158 -3.18 22.74 6.74
N LYS A 159 -3.88 23.59 7.52
CA LYS A 159 -5.29 23.43 7.90
C LYS A 159 -6.19 22.99 6.74
N GLU A 160 -6.24 23.75 5.66
CA GLU A 160 -7.16 23.48 4.53
C GLU A 160 -6.83 22.16 3.82
N LYS A 161 -5.54 21.93 3.55
CA LYS A 161 -5.06 20.71 2.92
C LYS A 161 -5.26 19.51 3.84
N GLY A 162 -4.96 19.67 5.13
CA GLY A 162 -5.18 18.64 6.14
C GLY A 162 -6.65 18.20 6.21
N LEU A 163 -7.57 19.13 6.36
CA LEU A 163 -9.02 18.85 6.38
C LEU A 163 -9.51 18.14 5.11
N LYS A 164 -8.98 18.52 3.94
CA LYS A 164 -9.34 17.88 2.68
C LYS A 164 -8.79 16.45 2.55
N THR A 165 -7.55 16.23 2.96
CA THR A 165 -6.85 14.96 2.73
C THR A 165 -7.16 13.91 3.79
N ILE A 166 -7.53 14.31 5.03
CA ILE A 166 -7.89 13.37 6.10
C ILE A 166 -9.20 12.59 5.80
N ARG A 167 -10.10 13.16 4.99
CA ARG A 167 -11.41 12.57 4.66
C ARG A 167 -11.34 11.13 4.18
N LYS A 168 -10.36 10.81 3.33
CA LYS A 168 -10.17 9.44 2.81
C LYS A 168 -9.81 8.45 3.92
N HIS A 169 -9.03 8.89 4.91
CA HIS A 169 -8.61 8.06 6.04
C HIS A 169 -9.77 7.84 7.00
N LEU A 170 -10.51 8.88 7.34
CA LEU A 170 -11.73 8.79 8.15
C LEU A 170 -12.77 7.86 7.48
N SER A 171 -13.00 8.02 6.17
CA SER A 171 -13.88 7.12 5.42
C SER A 171 -13.42 5.65 5.52
N GLY A 172 -12.13 5.39 5.47
CA GLY A 172 -11.57 4.05 5.64
C GLY A 172 -11.83 3.46 7.03
N TYR A 173 -11.59 4.24 8.09
CA TYR A 173 -11.86 3.83 9.48
C TYR A 173 -13.35 3.56 9.72
N PHE A 174 -14.21 4.48 9.30
CA PHE A 174 -15.66 4.37 9.50
C PHE A 174 -16.26 3.17 8.76
N LYS A 175 -15.82 2.94 7.50
CA LYS A 175 -16.25 1.76 6.75
C LYS A 175 -15.86 0.46 7.46
N ARG A 176 -14.67 0.42 8.08
CA ARG A 176 -14.18 -0.76 8.80
C ARG A 176 -14.92 -0.99 10.11
N LEU A 177 -15.32 0.08 10.78
CA LEU A 177 -16.08 0.06 12.03
C LEU A 177 -17.60 -0.13 11.81
N ASP A 178 -18.02 -0.29 10.54
CA ASP A 178 -19.44 -0.38 10.13
C ASP A 178 -20.29 0.81 10.62
N LEU A 179 -19.65 1.97 10.75
CA LEU A 179 -20.34 3.19 11.18
C LEU A 179 -21.12 3.79 10.00
N CYS A 180 -22.30 4.37 10.33
CA CYS A 180 -23.18 4.96 9.34
C CYS A 180 -22.46 6.05 8.53
N PRO A 181 -22.49 6.01 7.18
CA PRO A 181 -21.82 6.99 6.33
C PRO A 181 -22.32 8.43 6.54
N THR A 182 -23.54 8.64 7.06
CA THR A 182 -24.10 9.98 7.35
C THR A 182 -23.28 10.70 8.42
N LEU A 183 -22.71 9.98 9.38
CA LEU A 183 -21.84 10.55 10.40
C LEU A 183 -20.59 11.23 9.81
N LEU A 184 -20.09 10.73 8.68
CA LEU A 184 -18.98 11.36 7.96
C LEU A 184 -19.34 12.70 7.34
N THR A 185 -20.58 12.86 6.90
CA THR A 185 -21.06 14.12 6.28
C THR A 185 -20.93 15.28 7.26
N ASP A 186 -21.34 15.06 8.51
CA ASP A 186 -21.26 16.06 9.57
C ASP A 186 -19.80 16.38 9.91
N LEU A 187 -18.94 15.36 10.01
CA LEU A 187 -17.51 15.56 10.22
C LEU A 187 -16.83 16.34 9.08
N TYR A 188 -17.25 16.10 7.83
CA TYR A 188 -16.68 16.79 6.67
C TYR A 188 -17.10 18.25 6.55
N SER A 189 -18.15 18.68 7.26
CA SER A 189 -18.55 20.09 7.36
C SER A 189 -17.68 20.90 8.32
N VAL A 190 -16.93 20.22 9.21
CA VAL A 190 -16.07 20.88 10.19
C VAL A 190 -14.90 21.56 9.49
N THR A 191 -14.66 22.83 9.85
CA THR A 191 -13.61 23.69 9.26
C THR A 191 -12.45 23.96 10.21
N ASP A 192 -12.48 23.39 11.42
CA ASP A 192 -11.44 23.50 12.42
C ASP A 192 -10.89 22.13 12.80
N PRO A 193 -9.55 21.87 12.67
CA PRO A 193 -8.92 20.60 13.00
C PRO A 193 -9.19 20.14 14.44
N ILE A 194 -9.06 21.03 15.42
CA ILE A 194 -9.26 20.70 16.83
C ILE A 194 -10.70 20.26 17.09
N GLN A 195 -11.67 20.94 16.45
CA GLN A 195 -13.06 20.56 16.55
C GLN A 195 -13.33 19.23 15.86
N LEU A 196 -12.67 18.95 14.73
CA LEU A 196 -12.77 17.67 14.04
C LEU A 196 -12.25 16.50 14.92
N GLU A 197 -11.09 16.67 15.55
CA GLU A 197 -10.53 15.67 16.47
C GLU A 197 -11.52 15.35 17.61
N LYS A 198 -12.03 16.37 18.31
CA LYS A 198 -13.01 16.19 19.38
C LYS A 198 -14.31 15.52 18.93
N ASN A 199 -14.79 15.88 17.73
CA ASN A 199 -16.00 15.28 17.19
C ASN A 199 -15.77 13.80 16.83
N VAL A 200 -14.62 13.45 16.24
CA VAL A 200 -14.27 12.08 15.92
C VAL A 200 -14.13 11.24 17.20
N GLU A 201 -13.41 11.75 18.20
CA GLU A 201 -13.24 11.06 19.48
C GLU A 201 -14.59 10.76 20.16
N ARG A 202 -15.44 11.77 20.31
CA ARG A 202 -16.78 11.61 20.89
C ARG A 202 -17.61 10.58 20.11
N LEU A 203 -17.59 10.67 18.78
CA LEU A 203 -18.37 9.77 17.93
C LEU A 203 -17.89 8.32 18.06
N LEU A 204 -16.59 8.08 18.18
CA LEU A 204 -16.04 6.75 18.39
C LEU A 204 -16.39 6.22 19.80
N GLN A 205 -16.39 7.08 20.83
CA GLN A 205 -16.80 6.70 22.18
C GLN A 205 -18.27 6.30 22.24
N ASP A 206 -19.15 7.05 21.54
CA ASP A 206 -20.60 6.84 21.55
C ASP A 206 -21.06 5.61 20.74
N ASN A 207 -20.27 5.14 19.76
CA ASN A 207 -20.69 4.12 18.79
C ASN A 207 -19.87 2.82 18.82
N LEU A 208 -18.86 2.71 19.67
CA LEU A 208 -18.05 1.49 19.78
C LEU A 208 -18.35 0.66 21.04
N ASP A 209 -19.51 0.81 21.66
CA ASP A 209 -19.94 -0.01 22.82
C ASP A 209 -20.31 -1.43 22.42
#